data_1ff26e234028e517b3a8f73d49dcda01
#
_entry.id   1ff26e234028e517b3a8f73d49dcda01
#
_cell.length_a   1.000
_cell.length_b   1.000
_cell.length_c   1.000
_cell.angle_alpha   90.00
_cell.angle_beta   90.00
_cell.angle_gamma   90.00
#
_symmetry.space_group_name_H-M   'P 1'
#
loop_
_entity.id
_entity.type
_entity.pdbx_description
1 polymer ?
#
loop_
_entity_poly.entity_id
_entity_poly.type
_entity_poly.pdbx_seq_one_letter_code
_entity_poly.pdbx_strand_id
1 'polypeptide(L)'
;MEKSVQKDGALCKGVICILLSAFGFSLMSMFVRLADVCGGEQLPAVQKALFRNFVAAVIAGWAFFGRSASARRNVRLPQGAREWGDMLCRCVFGTVGIVTNFYALSFISVGDSMALNKTAPFFTLLMSWILLGQRMSRRQILCVAGAFIGALAVIKPGTGMFTGPALVGLAGGFGAGAAYAFLHKLGKAGIDSSFIIFFFSVFSCVACVPFIVCGFVPMTWLQTVVLLAAGASAALGQFGITWGYRFAEPRQVAVYDYTGIIFAALLGFLAFGQIPDLFSIVGFIAIISMGLVLHFRFYQIR
;
A
#
# COMPACT_ATOMS: atom_id res chain seq x y z
N MET A 1 30.52 -21.40 -6.82
CA MET A 1 30.40 -20.20 -7.69
C MET A 1 29.02 -20.09 -8.36
N GLU A 2 28.51 -21.10 -9.03
CA GLU A 2 27.19 -21.06 -9.71
C GLU A 2 26.00 -20.74 -8.79
N LYS A 3 25.94 -21.33 -7.59
CA LYS A 3 24.86 -21.07 -6.61
C LYS A 3 24.84 -19.63 -6.05
N SER A 4 26.00 -18.96 -5.97
CA SER A 4 26.07 -17.56 -5.53
C SER A 4 25.58 -16.63 -6.66
N VAL A 5 25.98 -16.84 -7.89
CA VAL A 5 25.55 -16.06 -9.07
C VAL A 5 24.04 -16.18 -9.29
N GLN A 6 23.46 -17.38 -9.09
CA GLN A 6 22.02 -17.60 -9.19
C GLN A 6 21.23 -16.90 -8.07
N LYS A 7 21.79 -16.84 -6.86
CA LYS A 7 21.20 -16.14 -5.71
C LYS A 7 21.25 -14.61 -5.88
N ASP A 8 22.34 -14.09 -6.43
CA ASP A 8 22.49 -12.66 -6.72
C ASP A 8 21.55 -12.22 -7.86
N GLY A 9 21.37 -13.07 -8.89
CA GLY A 9 20.40 -12.83 -9.94
C GLY A 9 18.93 -12.81 -9.47
N ALA A 10 18.58 -13.68 -8.51
CA ALA A 10 17.23 -13.69 -7.92
C ALA A 10 16.99 -12.45 -7.05
N LEU A 11 17.98 -12.03 -6.26
CA LEU A 11 17.91 -10.80 -5.47
C LEU A 11 17.73 -9.57 -6.35
N CYS A 12 18.50 -9.45 -7.43
CA CYS A 12 18.37 -8.34 -8.38
C CYS A 12 16.96 -8.26 -8.98
N LYS A 13 16.39 -9.39 -9.41
CA LYS A 13 15.00 -9.47 -9.88
C LYS A 13 14.01 -9.03 -8.80
N GLY A 14 14.21 -9.47 -7.57
CA GLY A 14 13.40 -9.06 -6.42
C GLY A 14 13.43 -7.55 -6.20
N VAL A 15 14.61 -6.93 -6.22
CA VAL A 15 14.79 -5.48 -6.08
C VAL A 15 14.08 -4.72 -7.21
N ILE A 16 14.27 -5.13 -8.46
CA ILE A 16 13.60 -4.51 -9.62
C ILE A 16 12.08 -4.57 -9.47
N CYS A 17 11.54 -5.73 -9.08
CA CYS A 17 10.10 -5.87 -8.86
C CYS A 17 9.57 -4.95 -7.76
N ILE A 18 10.30 -4.77 -6.65
CA ILE A 18 9.90 -3.83 -5.59
C ILE A 18 10.00 -2.38 -6.04
N LEU A 19 11.02 -2.00 -6.80
CA LEU A 19 11.12 -0.66 -7.37
C LEU A 19 9.97 -0.37 -8.34
N LEU A 20 9.63 -1.32 -9.20
CA LEU A 20 8.44 -1.23 -10.08
C LEU A 20 7.15 -1.14 -9.27
N SER A 21 7.05 -1.87 -8.16
CA SER A 21 5.93 -1.77 -7.23
C SER A 21 5.80 -0.38 -6.63
N ALA A 22 6.90 0.15 -6.09
CA ALA A 22 6.96 1.48 -5.50
C ALA A 22 6.57 2.57 -6.52
N PHE A 23 7.07 2.47 -7.74
CA PHE A 23 6.71 3.35 -8.84
C PHE A 23 5.23 3.21 -9.24
N GLY A 24 4.72 1.99 -9.36
CA GLY A 24 3.31 1.72 -9.68
C GLY A 24 2.34 2.32 -8.65
N PHE A 25 2.63 2.19 -7.37
CA PHE A 25 1.81 2.81 -6.32
C PHE A 25 1.94 4.34 -6.30
N SER A 26 3.10 4.88 -6.64
CA SER A 26 3.27 6.34 -6.76
C SER A 26 2.51 6.90 -7.95
N LEU A 27 2.53 6.20 -9.10
CA LEU A 27 1.70 6.53 -10.26
C LEU A 27 0.21 6.45 -9.93
N MET A 28 -0.22 5.41 -9.22
CA MET A 28 -1.60 5.29 -8.74
C MET A 28 -2.00 6.54 -7.94
N SER A 29 -1.17 6.95 -6.99
CA SER A 29 -1.43 8.13 -6.16
C SER A 29 -1.49 9.41 -6.99
N MET A 30 -0.58 9.56 -7.96
CA MET A 30 -0.60 10.69 -8.91
C MET A 30 -1.90 10.72 -9.72
N PHE A 31 -2.32 9.58 -10.31
CA PHE A 31 -3.55 9.52 -11.09
C PHE A 31 -4.80 9.75 -10.24
N VAL A 32 -4.85 9.24 -9.00
CA VAL A 32 -5.96 9.51 -8.07
C VAL A 32 -6.05 11.02 -7.77
N ARG A 33 -4.91 11.70 -7.58
CA ARG A 33 -4.88 13.16 -7.40
C ARG A 33 -5.24 13.90 -8.69
N LEU A 34 -4.77 13.42 -9.84
CA LEU A 34 -5.08 13.99 -11.14
C LEU A 34 -6.58 13.97 -11.43
N ALA A 35 -7.29 12.92 -11.03
CA ALA A 35 -8.73 12.82 -11.18
C ALA A 35 -9.50 13.93 -10.46
N ASP A 36 -8.92 14.55 -9.41
CA ASP A 36 -9.52 15.70 -8.72
C ASP A 36 -9.30 17.04 -9.43
N VAL A 37 -8.28 17.12 -10.32
CA VAL A 37 -7.88 18.40 -10.95
C VAL A 37 -8.09 18.43 -12.47
N CYS A 38 -8.39 17.29 -13.11
CA CYS A 38 -8.57 17.23 -14.56
C CYS A 38 -9.97 17.61 -15.06
N GLY A 39 -10.72 18.39 -14.29
CA GLY A 39 -12.04 18.92 -14.64
C GLY A 39 -13.19 18.13 -14.02
N GLY A 40 -14.30 18.82 -13.79
CA GLY A 40 -15.45 18.28 -13.07
C GLY A 40 -15.39 18.53 -11.55
N GLU A 41 -16.31 17.92 -10.84
CA GLU A 41 -16.35 17.98 -9.39
C GLU A 41 -15.32 17.07 -8.76
N GLN A 42 -14.88 17.40 -7.54
CA GLN A 42 -13.99 16.56 -6.75
C GLN A 42 -14.66 15.24 -6.42
N LEU A 43 -14.02 14.14 -6.78
CA LEU A 43 -14.61 12.80 -6.62
C LEU A 43 -14.50 12.30 -5.18
N PRO A 44 -15.55 11.68 -4.61
CA PRO A 44 -15.48 11.02 -3.33
C PRO A 44 -14.39 9.95 -3.30
N ALA A 45 -13.66 9.86 -2.19
CA ALA A 45 -12.58 8.86 -2.03
C ALA A 45 -13.08 7.42 -2.21
N VAL A 46 -14.33 7.14 -1.81
CA VAL A 46 -14.98 5.84 -1.98
C VAL A 46 -15.18 5.51 -3.46
N GLN A 47 -15.57 6.50 -4.28
CA GLN A 47 -15.74 6.33 -5.72
C GLN A 47 -14.41 6.04 -6.42
N LYS A 48 -13.34 6.76 -6.05
CA LYS A 48 -11.97 6.49 -6.52
C LYS A 48 -11.51 5.08 -6.13
N ALA A 49 -11.78 4.68 -4.89
CA ALA A 49 -11.45 3.34 -4.38
C ALA A 49 -12.20 2.24 -5.14
N LEU A 50 -13.46 2.45 -5.51
CA LEU A 50 -14.23 1.51 -6.32
C LEU A 50 -13.54 1.26 -7.68
N PHE A 51 -13.25 2.32 -8.45
CA PHE A 51 -12.64 2.19 -9.78
C PHE A 51 -11.28 1.50 -9.71
N ARG A 52 -10.44 1.90 -8.74
CA ARG A 52 -9.14 1.26 -8.49
C ARG A 52 -9.29 -0.23 -8.20
N ASN A 53 -10.21 -0.59 -7.30
CA ASN A 53 -10.39 -1.98 -6.90
C ASN A 53 -11.11 -2.80 -7.97
N PHE A 54 -11.99 -2.18 -8.78
CA PHE A 54 -12.62 -2.84 -9.92
C PHE A 54 -11.58 -3.33 -10.93
N VAL A 55 -10.64 -2.48 -11.33
CA VAL A 55 -9.56 -2.88 -12.25
C VAL A 55 -8.69 -3.96 -11.60
N ALA A 56 -8.35 -3.81 -10.30
CA ALA A 56 -7.58 -4.82 -9.59
C ALA A 56 -8.32 -6.16 -9.48
N ALA A 57 -9.65 -6.14 -9.29
CA ALA A 57 -10.48 -7.36 -9.27
C ALA A 57 -10.48 -8.07 -10.63
N VAL A 58 -10.62 -7.32 -11.73
CA VAL A 58 -10.57 -7.90 -13.08
C VAL A 58 -9.22 -8.55 -13.35
N ILE A 59 -8.11 -7.85 -13.08
CA ILE A 59 -6.77 -8.38 -13.32
C ILE A 59 -6.46 -9.58 -12.41
N ALA A 60 -6.77 -9.49 -11.10
CA ALA A 60 -6.55 -10.58 -10.17
C ALA A 60 -7.48 -11.77 -10.44
N GLY A 61 -8.72 -11.51 -10.84
CA GLY A 61 -9.68 -12.52 -11.28
C GLY A 61 -9.15 -13.27 -12.49
N TRP A 62 -8.68 -12.55 -13.51
CA TRP A 62 -8.06 -13.19 -14.67
C TRP A 62 -6.82 -14.02 -14.29
N ALA A 63 -5.95 -13.50 -13.43
CA ALA A 63 -4.79 -14.22 -12.93
C ALA A 63 -5.16 -15.48 -12.11
N PHE A 64 -6.29 -15.49 -11.43
CA PHE A 64 -6.78 -16.62 -10.64
C PHE A 64 -7.56 -17.64 -11.50
N PHE A 65 -8.57 -17.18 -12.26
CA PHE A 65 -9.46 -18.01 -13.05
C PHE A 65 -8.87 -18.45 -14.40
N GLY A 66 -7.92 -17.70 -14.96
CA GLY A 66 -7.21 -18.03 -16.19
C GLY A 66 -6.22 -19.20 -16.06
N ARG A 67 -5.98 -19.70 -14.84
CA ARG A 67 -5.16 -20.90 -14.62
C ARG A 67 -5.87 -22.14 -15.14
N SER A 68 -5.10 -23.14 -15.59
CA SER A 68 -5.65 -24.46 -15.97
C SER A 68 -6.42 -25.09 -14.81
N ALA A 69 -7.40 -25.94 -15.13
CA ALA A 69 -8.23 -26.61 -14.13
C ALA A 69 -7.39 -27.45 -13.13
N SER A 70 -6.31 -28.08 -13.61
CA SER A 70 -5.37 -28.82 -12.77
C SER A 70 -4.61 -27.92 -11.80
N ALA A 71 -4.15 -26.74 -12.25
CA ALA A 71 -3.46 -25.78 -11.41
C ALA A 71 -4.39 -25.17 -10.35
N ARG A 72 -5.68 -24.96 -10.67
CA ARG A 72 -6.69 -24.47 -9.70
C ARG A 72 -7.04 -25.49 -8.63
N ARG A 73 -7.05 -26.80 -8.92
CA ARG A 73 -7.33 -27.85 -7.92
C ARG A 73 -6.29 -27.88 -6.80
N ASN A 74 -5.07 -27.44 -7.05
CA ASN A 74 -3.98 -27.40 -6.07
C ASN A 74 -3.91 -26.07 -5.29
N VAL A 75 -4.85 -25.15 -5.51
CA VAL A 75 -4.89 -23.87 -4.81
C VAL A 75 -5.52 -24.05 -3.45
N ARG A 76 -4.80 -23.65 -2.40
CA ARG A 76 -5.37 -23.61 -1.05
C ARG A 76 -6.21 -22.34 -0.88
N LEU A 77 -7.48 -22.54 -0.56
CA LEU A 77 -8.44 -21.51 -0.17
C LEU A 77 -8.60 -21.50 1.36
N PRO A 78 -9.14 -20.40 1.94
CA PRO A 78 -9.41 -20.31 3.37
C PRO A 78 -10.32 -21.45 3.83
N GLN A 79 -9.98 -22.10 4.96
CA GLN A 79 -10.73 -23.19 5.56
C GLN A 79 -11.09 -22.82 7.01
N GLY A 80 -12.36 -23.03 7.36
CA GLY A 80 -12.84 -22.75 8.72
C GLY A 80 -13.00 -21.26 9.06
N ALA A 81 -13.70 -21.00 10.16
CA ALA A 81 -14.11 -19.65 10.55
C ALA A 81 -12.92 -18.71 10.86
N ARG A 82 -11.80 -19.26 11.34
CA ARG A 82 -10.61 -18.46 11.70
C ARG A 82 -9.91 -17.85 10.47
N GLU A 83 -9.67 -18.65 9.43
CA GLU A 83 -9.01 -18.16 8.22
C GLU A 83 -9.91 -17.18 7.44
N TRP A 84 -11.23 -17.45 7.41
CA TRP A 84 -12.20 -16.50 6.86
C TRP A 84 -12.30 -15.22 7.69
N GLY A 85 -12.22 -15.30 9.01
CA GLY A 85 -12.14 -14.11 9.88
C GLY A 85 -10.88 -13.28 9.59
N ASP A 86 -9.72 -13.91 9.45
CA ASP A 86 -8.48 -13.24 9.07
C ASP A 86 -8.59 -12.59 7.66
N MET A 87 -9.26 -13.27 6.72
CA MET A 87 -9.53 -12.74 5.37
C MET A 87 -10.44 -11.52 5.43
N LEU A 88 -11.52 -11.55 6.21
CA LEU A 88 -12.43 -10.41 6.38
C LEU A 88 -11.72 -9.23 7.05
N CYS A 89 -10.94 -9.46 8.11
CA CYS A 89 -10.13 -8.41 8.73
C CYS A 89 -9.17 -7.79 7.71
N ARG A 90 -8.47 -8.61 6.89
CA ARG A 90 -7.63 -8.13 5.79
C ARG A 90 -8.42 -7.22 4.84
N CYS A 91 -9.65 -7.60 4.50
CA CYS A 91 -10.49 -6.84 3.58
C CYS A 91 -10.97 -5.52 4.20
N VAL A 92 -11.47 -5.54 5.42
CA VAL A 92 -11.97 -4.36 6.12
C VAL A 92 -10.85 -3.34 6.33
N PHE A 93 -9.74 -3.73 6.97
CA PHE A 93 -8.62 -2.82 7.22
C PHE A 93 -8.00 -2.31 5.91
N GLY A 94 -7.90 -3.17 4.89
CA GLY A 94 -7.38 -2.76 3.60
C GLY A 94 -8.30 -1.77 2.87
N THR A 95 -9.60 -1.97 2.90
CA THR A 95 -10.57 -1.05 2.28
C THR A 95 -10.59 0.30 2.99
N VAL A 96 -10.67 0.29 4.33
CA VAL A 96 -10.58 1.51 5.14
C VAL A 96 -9.26 2.23 4.86
N GLY A 97 -8.14 1.50 4.83
CA GLY A 97 -6.83 2.05 4.54
C GLY A 97 -6.76 2.75 3.17
N ILE A 98 -7.35 2.16 2.12
CA ILE A 98 -7.39 2.78 0.79
C ILE A 98 -8.27 4.03 0.78
N VAL A 99 -9.48 3.96 1.34
CA VAL A 99 -10.43 5.08 1.31
C VAL A 99 -9.88 6.27 2.08
N THR A 100 -9.32 6.05 3.27
CA THR A 100 -8.72 7.13 4.09
C THR A 100 -7.47 7.71 3.44
N ASN A 101 -6.64 6.88 2.80
CA ASN A 101 -5.49 7.38 2.04
C ASN A 101 -5.92 8.22 0.83
N PHE A 102 -6.93 7.78 0.07
CA PHE A 102 -7.43 8.54 -1.09
C PHE A 102 -8.15 9.82 -0.67
N TYR A 103 -8.83 9.82 0.48
CA TYR A 103 -9.36 11.04 1.07
C TYR A 103 -8.23 12.03 1.36
N ALA A 104 -7.20 11.60 2.09
CA ALA A 104 -6.06 12.44 2.41
C ALA A 104 -5.38 13.00 1.14
N LEU A 105 -5.19 12.16 0.13
CA LEU A 105 -4.56 12.51 -1.15
C LEU A 105 -5.29 13.63 -1.91
N SER A 106 -6.59 13.84 -1.66
CA SER A 106 -7.34 14.94 -2.25
C SER A 106 -6.96 16.31 -1.65
N PHE A 107 -6.33 16.34 -0.48
CA PHE A 107 -6.05 17.57 0.27
C PHE A 107 -4.57 17.83 0.54
N ILE A 108 -3.74 16.79 0.62
CA ILE A 108 -2.30 16.89 0.86
C ILE A 108 -1.49 16.54 -0.39
N SER A 109 -0.17 16.81 -0.36
CA SER A 109 0.69 16.47 -1.49
C SER A 109 0.80 14.96 -1.72
N VAL A 110 1.12 14.57 -2.97
CA VAL A 110 1.31 13.15 -3.32
C VAL A 110 2.46 12.53 -2.51
N GLY A 111 3.54 13.31 -2.30
CA GLY A 111 4.68 12.89 -1.47
C GLY A 111 4.31 12.69 -0.01
N ASP A 112 3.59 13.64 0.60
CA ASP A 112 3.15 13.56 2.00
C ASP A 112 2.21 12.37 2.22
N SER A 113 1.22 12.19 1.33
CA SER A 113 0.31 11.04 1.38
C SER A 113 1.06 9.71 1.30
N MET A 114 2.04 9.61 0.39
CA MET A 114 2.87 8.41 0.26
C MET A 114 3.73 8.19 1.52
N ALA A 115 4.34 9.23 2.10
CA ALA A 115 5.14 9.11 3.31
C ALA A 115 4.30 8.59 4.48
N LEU A 116 3.09 9.12 4.68
CA LEU A 116 2.16 8.65 5.71
C LEU A 116 1.74 7.19 5.46
N ASN A 117 1.49 6.80 4.22
CA ASN A 117 1.18 5.42 3.87
C ASN A 117 2.38 4.48 4.12
N LYS A 118 3.62 4.94 3.91
CA LYS A 118 4.85 4.16 4.20
C LYS A 118 5.15 4.01 5.70
N THR A 119 4.29 4.50 6.59
CA THR A 119 4.28 4.09 8.00
C THR A 119 3.65 2.70 8.21
N ALA A 120 2.97 2.14 7.22
CA ALA A 120 2.33 0.82 7.29
C ALA A 120 3.23 -0.31 7.81
N PRO A 121 4.52 -0.46 7.43
CA PRO A 121 5.38 -1.50 7.98
C PRO A 121 5.55 -1.42 9.51
N PHE A 122 5.58 -0.20 10.07
CA PHE A 122 5.67 0.00 11.50
C PHE A 122 4.37 -0.40 12.22
N PHE A 123 3.23 -0.07 11.63
CA PHE A 123 1.93 -0.55 12.11
C PHE A 123 1.78 -2.08 11.95
N THR A 124 2.32 -2.67 10.87
CA THR A 124 2.34 -4.12 10.70
C THR A 124 3.11 -4.79 11.84
N LEU A 125 4.24 -4.22 12.25
CA LEU A 125 5.03 -4.72 13.37
C LEU A 125 4.25 -4.62 14.69
N LEU A 126 3.61 -3.48 14.94
CA LEU A 126 2.75 -3.26 16.12
C LEU A 126 1.57 -4.25 16.16
N MET A 127 0.89 -4.43 15.04
CA MET A 127 -0.23 -5.39 14.93
C MET A 127 0.24 -6.83 15.09
N SER A 128 1.42 -7.18 14.59
CA SER A 128 2.02 -8.51 14.79
C SER A 128 2.33 -8.77 16.27
N TRP A 129 2.75 -7.75 17.02
CA TRP A 129 2.92 -7.87 18.46
C TRP A 129 1.57 -8.12 19.16
N ILE A 130 0.56 -7.33 18.84
CA ILE A 130 -0.78 -7.44 19.47
C ILE A 130 -1.49 -8.75 19.09
N LEU A 131 -1.50 -9.11 17.80
CA LEU A 131 -2.27 -10.26 17.29
C LEU A 131 -1.55 -11.60 17.42
N LEU A 132 -0.22 -11.60 17.35
CA LEU A 132 0.60 -12.82 17.32
C LEU A 132 1.43 -12.99 18.59
N GLY A 133 1.35 -12.05 19.54
CA GLY A 133 2.13 -12.08 20.80
C GLY A 133 3.64 -11.98 20.58
N GLN A 134 4.09 -11.55 19.41
CA GLN A 134 5.52 -11.43 19.09
C GLN A 134 6.09 -10.23 19.83
N ARG A 135 6.98 -10.48 20.80
CA ARG A 135 7.61 -9.40 21.58
C ARG A 135 8.50 -8.52 20.71
N MET A 136 8.24 -7.22 20.74
CA MET A 136 9.10 -6.22 20.09
C MET A 136 10.37 -6.00 20.93
N SER A 137 11.51 -5.95 20.25
CA SER A 137 12.77 -5.54 20.89
C SER A 137 12.75 -4.01 21.16
N ARG A 138 13.54 -3.55 22.15
CA ARG A 138 13.66 -2.11 22.47
C ARG A 138 14.02 -1.27 21.24
N ARG A 139 14.86 -1.79 20.36
CA ARG A 139 15.28 -1.10 19.12
C ARG A 139 14.12 -0.98 18.11
N GLN A 140 13.28 -2.02 17.99
CA GLN A 140 12.09 -1.97 17.14
C GLN A 140 11.10 -0.92 17.65
N ILE A 141 10.92 -0.81 18.98
CA ILE A 141 10.10 0.23 19.58
C ILE A 141 10.64 1.62 19.24
N LEU A 142 11.98 1.82 19.31
CA LEU A 142 12.60 3.10 18.93
C LEU A 142 12.40 3.43 17.44
N CYS A 143 12.51 2.43 16.55
CA CYS A 143 12.22 2.65 15.12
C CYS A 143 10.75 3.04 14.87
N VAL A 144 9.83 2.39 15.56
CA VAL A 144 8.39 2.75 15.48
C VAL A 144 8.19 4.18 15.99
N ALA A 145 8.72 4.52 17.16
CA ALA A 145 8.61 5.87 17.72
C ALA A 145 9.21 6.94 16.80
N GLY A 146 10.41 6.68 16.24
CA GLY A 146 11.05 7.59 15.28
C GLY A 146 10.24 7.78 13.99
N ALA A 147 9.62 6.72 13.47
CA ALA A 147 8.75 6.83 12.30
C ALA A 147 7.47 7.63 12.60
N PHE A 148 6.92 7.51 13.81
CA PHE A 148 5.79 8.34 14.24
C PHE A 148 6.18 9.81 14.40
N ILE A 149 7.37 10.12 14.92
CA ILE A 149 7.89 11.49 14.95
C ILE A 149 8.02 12.04 13.53
N GLY A 150 8.53 11.23 12.59
CA GLY A 150 8.57 11.58 11.17
C GLY A 150 7.17 11.85 10.58
N ALA A 151 6.18 11.01 10.90
CA ALA A 151 4.80 11.23 10.48
C ALA A 151 4.21 12.51 11.09
N LEU A 152 4.50 12.84 12.34
CA LEU A 152 4.10 14.10 12.95
C LEU A 152 4.74 15.31 12.25
N ALA A 153 5.98 15.21 11.81
CA ALA A 153 6.62 16.27 11.01
C ALA A 153 5.88 16.51 9.68
N VAL A 154 5.41 15.43 9.01
CA VAL A 154 4.58 15.55 7.79
C VAL A 154 3.19 16.13 8.11
N ILE A 155 2.60 15.79 9.25
CA ILE A 155 1.27 16.26 9.69
C ILE A 155 1.31 17.74 10.14
N LYS A 156 2.46 18.21 10.67
CA LYS A 156 2.71 19.60 11.09
C LYS A 156 1.76 20.13 12.16
N PRO A 157 1.51 19.41 13.27
CA PRO A 157 0.60 19.88 14.30
C PRO A 157 1.08 21.19 14.94
N GLY A 158 0.18 22.15 15.12
CA GLY A 158 0.49 23.42 15.80
C GLY A 158 1.20 24.48 14.97
N THR A 159 1.51 24.23 13.71
CA THR A 159 2.22 25.21 12.83
C THR A 159 1.28 26.11 12.03
N GLY A 160 -0.03 26.01 12.19
CA GLY A 160 -1.02 26.64 11.29
C GLY A 160 -1.14 25.95 9.93
N MET A 161 -0.21 25.05 9.61
CA MET A 161 -0.21 24.19 8.39
C MET A 161 -0.82 22.82 8.68
N PHE A 162 -1.30 22.58 9.89
CA PHE A 162 -1.96 21.34 10.30
C PHE A 162 -3.21 21.09 9.46
N THR A 163 -3.28 19.92 8.85
CA THR A 163 -4.44 19.52 8.08
C THR A 163 -5.05 18.24 8.67
N GLY A 164 -6.34 18.30 9.04
CA GLY A 164 -7.09 17.11 9.46
C GLY A 164 -6.95 15.93 8.48
N PRO A 165 -6.98 16.16 7.14
CA PRO A 165 -6.71 15.13 6.14
C PRO A 165 -5.39 14.36 6.32
N ALA A 166 -4.33 14.99 6.84
CA ALA A 166 -3.07 14.28 7.08
C ALA A 166 -3.19 13.22 8.20
N LEU A 167 -3.99 13.49 9.25
CA LEU A 167 -4.32 12.47 10.27
C LEU A 167 -5.09 11.31 9.65
N VAL A 168 -6.03 11.60 8.76
CA VAL A 168 -6.77 10.57 8.01
C VAL A 168 -5.81 9.77 7.12
N GLY A 169 -4.78 10.39 6.55
CA GLY A 169 -3.71 9.73 5.81
C GLY A 169 -2.89 8.77 6.68
N LEU A 170 -2.57 9.18 7.91
CA LEU A 170 -1.89 8.30 8.89
C LEU A 170 -2.78 7.11 9.29
N ALA A 171 -4.09 7.34 9.48
CA ALA A 171 -5.06 6.26 9.69
C ALA A 171 -5.10 5.30 8.48
N GLY A 172 -4.88 5.81 7.26
CA GLY A 172 -4.66 5.01 6.05
C GLY A 172 -3.45 4.09 6.17
N GLY A 173 -2.33 4.61 6.66
CA GLY A 173 -1.11 3.84 6.97
C GLY A 173 -1.37 2.75 8.02
N PHE A 174 -2.13 3.05 9.08
CA PHE A 174 -2.56 2.05 10.06
C PHE A 174 -3.40 0.95 9.42
N GLY A 175 -4.42 1.32 8.64
CA GLY A 175 -5.28 0.35 7.93
C GLY A 175 -4.49 -0.57 7.01
N ALA A 176 -3.55 -0.01 6.23
CA ALA A 176 -2.65 -0.78 5.39
C ALA A 176 -1.75 -1.73 6.22
N GLY A 177 -1.18 -1.24 7.32
CA GLY A 177 -0.33 -2.03 8.21
C GLY A 177 -1.06 -3.18 8.87
N ALA A 178 -2.26 -2.95 9.38
CA ALA A 178 -3.13 -3.99 9.92
C ALA A 178 -3.49 -5.03 8.86
N ALA A 179 -3.88 -4.56 7.66
CA ALA A 179 -4.18 -5.44 6.54
C ALA A 179 -2.99 -6.32 6.14
N TYR A 180 -1.75 -5.80 6.16
CA TYR A 180 -0.54 -6.55 5.87
C TYR A 180 -0.21 -7.59 6.96
N ALA A 181 -0.52 -7.30 8.24
CA ALA A 181 -0.37 -8.29 9.31
C ALA A 181 -1.28 -9.51 9.08
N PHE A 182 -2.54 -9.30 8.71
CA PHE A 182 -3.45 -10.38 8.34
C PHE A 182 -3.04 -11.07 7.04
N LEU A 183 -2.56 -10.32 6.04
CA LEU A 183 -2.02 -10.90 4.79
C LEU A 183 -0.85 -11.85 5.08
N HIS A 184 0.07 -11.46 5.97
CA HIS A 184 1.18 -12.32 6.39
C HIS A 184 0.68 -13.63 7.05
N LYS A 185 -0.35 -13.53 7.88
CA LYS A 185 -0.98 -14.68 8.53
C LYS A 185 -1.62 -15.64 7.53
N LEU A 186 -2.36 -15.10 6.55
CA LEU A 186 -2.97 -15.86 5.44
C LEU A 186 -1.90 -16.50 4.54
N GLY A 187 -0.82 -15.78 4.24
CA GLY A 187 0.32 -16.28 3.48
C GLY A 187 1.02 -17.45 4.19
N LYS A 188 1.24 -17.37 5.51
CA LYS A 188 1.77 -18.48 6.33
C LYS A 188 0.85 -19.70 6.32
N ALA A 189 -0.46 -19.50 6.26
CA ALA A 189 -1.43 -20.57 6.09
C ALA A 189 -1.40 -21.18 4.67
N GLY A 190 -0.62 -20.64 3.73
CA GLY A 190 -0.47 -21.14 2.37
C GLY A 190 -1.63 -20.78 1.43
N ILE A 191 -2.46 -19.81 1.79
CA ILE A 191 -3.57 -19.36 0.94
C ILE A 191 -3.02 -18.62 -0.29
N ASP A 192 -3.65 -18.89 -1.45
CA ASP A 192 -3.18 -18.34 -2.73
C ASP A 192 -3.26 -16.82 -2.79
N SER A 193 -2.16 -16.18 -3.16
CA SER A 193 -2.05 -14.72 -3.20
C SER A 193 -3.00 -14.08 -4.21
N SER A 194 -3.23 -14.70 -5.38
CA SER A 194 -4.16 -14.17 -6.39
C SER A 194 -5.59 -14.22 -5.89
N PHE A 195 -5.97 -15.28 -5.14
CA PHE A 195 -7.26 -15.37 -4.49
C PHE A 195 -7.44 -14.28 -3.43
N ILE A 196 -6.42 -14.05 -2.58
CA ILE A 196 -6.48 -13.00 -1.55
C ILE A 196 -6.68 -11.62 -2.20
N ILE A 197 -5.95 -11.31 -3.28
CA ILE A 197 -6.07 -10.03 -3.99
C ILE A 197 -7.45 -9.91 -4.64
N PHE A 198 -7.92 -10.97 -5.31
CA PHE A 198 -9.22 -10.99 -5.96
C PHE A 198 -10.35 -10.77 -4.95
N PHE A 199 -10.38 -11.58 -3.89
CA PHE A 199 -11.41 -11.50 -2.85
C PHE A 199 -11.42 -10.13 -2.16
N PHE A 200 -10.25 -9.60 -1.81
CA PHE A 200 -10.12 -8.25 -1.25
C PHE A 200 -10.67 -7.17 -2.19
N SER A 201 -10.34 -7.25 -3.47
CA SER A 201 -10.78 -6.25 -4.44
C SER A 201 -12.28 -6.30 -4.68
N VAL A 202 -12.87 -7.50 -4.77
CA VAL A 202 -14.32 -7.68 -4.88
C VAL A 202 -15.01 -7.20 -3.61
N PHE A 203 -14.54 -7.59 -2.43
CA PHE A 203 -15.08 -7.13 -1.14
C PHE A 203 -15.06 -5.60 -1.06
N SER A 204 -13.94 -4.99 -1.43
CA SER A 204 -13.79 -3.52 -1.43
C SER A 204 -14.76 -2.84 -2.38
N CYS A 205 -14.98 -3.40 -3.57
CA CYS A 205 -16.00 -2.89 -4.50
C CYS A 205 -17.40 -2.99 -3.90
N VAL A 206 -17.77 -4.15 -3.36
CA VAL A 206 -19.09 -4.37 -2.73
C VAL A 206 -19.30 -3.43 -1.54
N ALA A 207 -18.28 -3.26 -0.69
CA ALA A 207 -18.32 -2.34 0.45
C ALA A 207 -18.47 -0.86 0.04
N CYS A 208 -17.98 -0.48 -1.14
CA CYS A 208 -18.10 0.88 -1.65
C CYS A 208 -19.48 1.17 -2.28
N VAL A 209 -20.20 0.14 -2.79
CA VAL A 209 -21.49 0.32 -3.51
C VAL A 209 -22.53 1.13 -2.73
N PRO A 210 -22.83 0.85 -1.43
CA PRO A 210 -23.86 1.59 -0.69
C PRO A 210 -23.58 3.10 -0.65
N PHE A 211 -22.31 3.47 -0.46
CA PHE A 211 -21.89 4.88 -0.40
C PHE A 211 -22.00 5.57 -1.76
N ILE A 212 -21.80 4.82 -2.85
CA ILE A 212 -21.88 5.36 -4.21
C ILE A 212 -23.34 5.54 -4.61
N VAL A 213 -24.22 4.60 -4.27
CA VAL A 213 -25.67 4.74 -4.55
C VAL A 213 -26.23 6.00 -3.87
N CYS A 214 -25.75 6.36 -2.66
CA CYS A 214 -26.19 7.55 -1.94
C CYS A 214 -25.50 8.85 -2.37
N GLY A 215 -24.33 8.80 -3.00
CA GLY A 215 -23.50 9.98 -3.26
C GLY A 215 -22.64 9.86 -4.51
N PHE A 216 -23.18 9.33 -5.61
CA PHE A 216 -22.46 9.25 -6.87
C PHE A 216 -22.27 10.64 -7.48
N VAL A 217 -21.04 11.00 -7.76
CA VAL A 217 -20.68 12.21 -8.51
C VAL A 217 -20.44 11.84 -9.95
N PRO A 218 -21.18 12.46 -10.92
CA PRO A 218 -20.95 12.23 -12.34
C PRO A 218 -19.50 12.52 -12.73
N MET A 219 -18.89 11.60 -13.46
CA MET A 219 -17.50 11.71 -13.88
C MET A 219 -17.40 12.14 -15.33
N THR A 220 -16.44 12.98 -15.63
CA THR A 220 -16.04 13.26 -17.00
C THR A 220 -15.37 12.01 -17.61
N TRP A 221 -15.33 11.94 -18.94
CA TRP A 221 -14.61 10.88 -19.63
C TRP A 221 -13.13 10.85 -19.22
N LEU A 222 -12.51 12.02 -19.07
CA LEU A 222 -11.11 12.14 -18.65
C LEU A 222 -10.89 11.59 -17.24
N GLN A 223 -11.75 11.93 -16.27
CA GLN A 223 -11.69 11.38 -14.91
C GLN A 223 -11.81 9.86 -14.92
N THR A 224 -12.71 9.30 -15.75
CA THR A 224 -12.86 7.85 -15.88
C THR A 224 -11.59 7.19 -16.39
N VAL A 225 -10.99 7.70 -17.47
CA VAL A 225 -9.73 7.18 -18.03
C VAL A 225 -8.59 7.26 -17.02
N VAL A 226 -8.47 8.38 -16.32
CA VAL A 226 -7.44 8.60 -15.29
C VAL A 226 -7.60 7.62 -14.12
N LEU A 227 -8.84 7.35 -13.67
CA LEU A 227 -9.09 6.38 -12.61
C LEU A 227 -8.86 4.93 -13.05
N LEU A 228 -9.13 4.60 -14.31
CA LEU A 228 -8.74 3.30 -14.86
C LEU A 228 -7.22 3.14 -14.93
N ALA A 229 -6.50 4.21 -15.31
CA ALA A 229 -5.03 4.24 -15.26
C ALA A 229 -4.50 4.11 -13.83
N ALA A 230 -5.16 4.74 -12.84
CA ALA A 230 -4.84 4.54 -11.42
C ALA A 230 -5.00 3.07 -11.00
N GLY A 231 -6.08 2.41 -11.45
CA GLY A 231 -6.30 0.99 -11.19
C GLY A 231 -5.26 0.08 -11.84
N ALA A 232 -4.87 0.35 -13.08
CA ALA A 232 -3.80 -0.38 -13.77
C ALA A 232 -2.44 -0.19 -13.07
N SER A 233 -2.13 1.04 -12.64
CA SER A 233 -0.93 1.36 -11.87
C SER A 233 -0.92 0.67 -10.51
N ALA A 234 -2.09 0.57 -9.85
CA ALA A 234 -2.25 -0.19 -8.61
C ALA A 234 -1.99 -1.68 -8.83
N ALA A 235 -2.47 -2.26 -9.94
CA ALA A 235 -2.20 -3.64 -10.29
C ALA A 235 -0.70 -3.87 -10.52
N LEU A 236 -0.01 -2.98 -11.25
CA LEU A 236 1.45 -3.01 -11.42
C LEU A 236 2.14 -3.04 -10.05
N GLY A 237 1.72 -2.17 -9.12
CA GLY A 237 2.24 -2.13 -7.75
C GLY A 237 2.03 -3.47 -7.03
N GLN A 238 0.83 -4.03 -7.07
CA GLN A 238 0.49 -5.29 -6.39
C GLN A 238 1.23 -6.50 -6.96
N PHE A 239 1.33 -6.61 -8.28
CA PHE A 239 2.10 -7.69 -8.90
C PHE A 239 3.59 -7.52 -8.64
N GLY A 240 4.11 -6.30 -8.70
CA GLY A 240 5.50 -5.98 -8.40
C GLY A 240 5.90 -6.45 -6.99
N ILE A 241 5.13 -6.09 -5.95
CA ILE A 241 5.42 -6.52 -4.57
C ILE A 241 5.29 -8.03 -4.40
N THR A 242 4.30 -8.65 -5.04
CA THR A 242 4.08 -10.09 -4.96
C THR A 242 5.22 -10.88 -5.60
N TRP A 243 5.67 -10.48 -6.79
CA TRP A 243 6.81 -11.11 -7.47
C TRP A 243 8.14 -10.77 -6.79
N GLY A 244 8.29 -9.55 -6.28
CA GLY A 244 9.46 -9.16 -5.51
C GLY A 244 9.71 -10.11 -4.33
N TYR A 245 8.67 -10.40 -3.56
CA TYR A 245 8.75 -11.33 -2.43
C TYR A 245 8.81 -12.81 -2.83
N ARG A 246 8.52 -13.14 -4.07
CA ARG A 246 8.71 -14.48 -4.61
C ARG A 246 10.16 -14.74 -5.05
N PHE A 247 10.84 -13.71 -5.59
CA PHE A 247 12.23 -13.82 -6.05
C PHE A 247 13.24 -13.66 -4.92
N ALA A 248 12.92 -12.85 -3.90
CA ALA A 248 13.81 -12.59 -2.77
C ALA A 248 13.02 -12.54 -1.46
N GLU A 249 13.70 -12.82 -0.35
CA GLU A 249 13.07 -12.73 0.95
C GLU A 249 12.64 -11.29 1.25
N PRO A 250 11.43 -11.06 1.82
CA PRO A 250 10.94 -9.72 2.15
C PRO A 250 11.96 -8.89 2.93
N ARG A 251 12.70 -9.53 3.84
CA ARG A 251 13.76 -8.87 4.63
C ARG A 251 14.90 -8.28 3.79
N GLN A 252 15.11 -8.75 2.56
CA GLN A 252 16.19 -8.28 1.68
C GLN A 252 15.75 -7.13 0.78
N VAL A 253 14.46 -7.09 0.43
CA VAL A 253 13.97 -6.20 -0.62
C VAL A 253 12.95 -5.16 -0.14
N ALA A 254 12.31 -5.35 1.03
CA ALA A 254 11.28 -4.43 1.52
C ALA A 254 11.77 -2.98 1.70
N VAL A 255 13.07 -2.78 1.95
CA VAL A 255 13.65 -1.45 2.11
C VAL A 255 13.53 -0.61 0.85
N TYR A 256 13.59 -1.23 -0.32
CA TYR A 256 13.48 -0.52 -1.60
C TYR A 256 12.05 0.00 -1.85
N ASP A 257 11.04 -0.47 -1.11
CA ASP A 257 9.67 0.05 -1.20
C ASP A 257 9.55 1.51 -0.69
N TYR A 258 10.48 1.95 0.19
CA TYR A 258 10.53 3.36 0.62
C TYR A 258 10.89 4.34 -0.50
N THR A 259 11.48 3.87 -1.61
CA THR A 259 11.69 4.70 -2.80
C THR A 259 10.38 5.25 -3.37
N GLY A 260 9.24 4.65 -3.02
CA GLY A 260 7.92 5.17 -3.36
C GLY A 260 7.68 6.60 -2.86
N ILE A 261 8.28 7.01 -1.74
CA ILE A 261 8.21 8.41 -1.25
C ILE A 261 8.90 9.33 -2.26
N ILE A 262 10.07 8.92 -2.75
CA ILE A 262 10.86 9.71 -3.72
C ILE A 262 10.10 9.80 -5.06
N PHE A 263 9.59 8.66 -5.56
CA PHE A 263 8.80 8.64 -6.79
C PHE A 263 7.53 9.49 -6.66
N ALA A 264 6.83 9.42 -5.52
CA ALA A 264 5.62 10.18 -5.28
C ALA A 264 5.90 11.69 -5.19
N ALA A 265 6.98 12.11 -4.53
CA ALA A 265 7.40 13.51 -4.48
C ALA A 265 7.78 14.03 -5.87
N LEU A 266 8.54 13.23 -6.65
CA LEU A 266 8.92 13.59 -8.02
C LEU A 266 7.70 13.71 -8.94
N LEU A 267 6.80 12.73 -8.92
CA LEU A 267 5.58 12.75 -9.72
C LEU A 267 4.63 13.88 -9.29
N GLY A 268 4.56 14.17 -7.99
CA GLY A 268 3.82 15.31 -7.46
C GLY A 268 4.37 16.67 -7.94
N PHE A 269 5.71 16.79 -8.01
CA PHE A 269 6.36 17.97 -8.58
C PHE A 269 6.08 18.08 -10.09
N LEU A 270 6.31 17.01 -10.85
CA LEU A 270 6.17 17.02 -12.31
C LEU A 270 4.72 17.24 -12.76
N ALA A 271 3.74 16.64 -12.06
CA ALA A 271 2.34 16.70 -12.47
C ALA A 271 1.58 17.91 -11.89
N PHE A 272 1.97 18.41 -10.72
CA PHE A 272 1.20 19.41 -9.98
C PHE A 272 2.04 20.58 -9.46
N GLY A 273 3.35 20.63 -9.73
CA GLY A 273 4.26 21.64 -9.19
C GLY A 273 4.42 21.58 -7.66
N GLN A 274 4.10 20.44 -7.04
CA GLN A 274 4.16 20.29 -5.59
C GLN A 274 5.61 20.17 -5.11
N ILE A 275 6.08 21.15 -4.35
CA ILE A 275 7.42 21.14 -3.73
C ILE A 275 7.23 20.78 -2.25
N PRO A 276 7.86 19.67 -1.76
CA PRO A 276 7.84 19.34 -0.35
C PRO A 276 8.48 20.46 0.47
N ASP A 277 7.82 20.90 1.53
CA ASP A 277 8.40 21.87 2.45
C ASP A 277 9.43 21.21 3.40
N LEU A 278 10.11 22.02 4.21
CA LEU A 278 11.16 21.55 5.12
C LEU A 278 10.65 20.49 6.10
N PHE A 279 9.43 20.65 6.63
CA PHE A 279 8.84 19.68 7.56
C PHE A 279 8.54 18.34 6.88
N SER A 280 8.02 18.38 5.65
CA SER A 280 7.82 17.17 4.83
C SER A 280 9.13 16.45 4.54
N ILE A 281 10.19 17.20 4.16
CA ILE A 281 11.52 16.62 3.90
C ILE A 281 12.09 15.96 5.15
N VAL A 282 12.03 16.61 6.31
CA VAL A 282 12.48 16.04 7.59
C VAL A 282 11.68 14.78 7.92
N GLY A 283 10.36 14.81 7.73
CA GLY A 283 9.49 13.65 7.93
C GLY A 283 9.83 12.48 7.01
N PHE A 284 10.08 12.74 5.72
CA PHE A 284 10.49 11.70 4.75
C PHE A 284 11.82 11.06 5.17
N ILE A 285 12.84 11.88 5.52
CA ILE A 285 14.13 11.38 5.99
C ILE A 285 13.97 10.54 7.25
N ALA A 286 13.16 10.98 8.22
CA ALA A 286 12.93 10.23 9.45
C ALA A 286 12.27 8.87 9.16
N ILE A 287 11.19 8.83 8.37
CA ILE A 287 10.47 7.58 8.04
C ILE A 287 11.39 6.62 7.28
N ILE A 288 12.10 7.12 6.26
CA ILE A 288 13.04 6.31 5.46
C ILE A 288 14.17 5.78 6.35
N SER A 289 14.80 6.64 7.16
CA SER A 289 15.92 6.25 8.03
C SER A 289 15.50 5.19 9.05
N MET A 290 14.32 5.33 9.66
CA MET A 290 13.81 4.33 10.60
C MET A 290 13.49 3.01 9.90
N GLY A 291 12.96 3.06 8.67
CA GLY A 291 12.75 1.88 7.83
C GLY A 291 14.07 1.17 7.48
N LEU A 292 15.10 1.92 7.11
CA LEU A 292 16.45 1.41 6.87
C LEU A 292 17.05 0.74 8.11
N VAL A 293 16.98 1.40 9.27
CA VAL A 293 17.48 0.84 10.55
C VAL A 293 16.73 -0.43 10.90
N LEU A 294 15.41 -0.45 10.73
CA LEU A 294 14.59 -1.64 10.97
C LEU A 294 15.03 -2.79 10.05
N HIS A 295 15.29 -2.49 8.77
CA HIS A 295 15.72 -3.48 7.79
C HIS A 295 17.12 -4.04 8.11
N PHE A 296 18.16 -3.18 8.18
CA PHE A 296 19.55 -3.63 8.30
C PHE A 296 19.86 -4.30 9.63
N ARG A 297 19.29 -3.86 10.74
CA ARG A 297 19.61 -4.41 12.06
C ARG A 297 18.77 -5.60 12.49
N PHE A 298 17.61 -5.86 11.86
CA PHE A 298 16.72 -6.93 12.29
C PHE A 298 16.48 -8.02 11.26
N TYR A 299 16.71 -7.72 9.99
CA TYR A 299 16.46 -8.68 8.93
C TYR A 299 17.72 -9.24 8.25
N GLN A 300 18.89 -8.62 8.43
CA GLN A 300 20.16 -9.12 7.89
C GLN A 300 20.99 -9.99 8.87
N ILE A 301 20.68 -9.98 10.17
CA ILE A 301 21.50 -10.65 11.21
C ILE A 301 20.89 -12.01 11.63
N ARG A 302 20.31 -12.75 10.70
CA ARG A 302 20.03 -14.18 10.92
C ARG A 302 20.27 -14.99 9.67
#